data_6db0193be9968422d88275a0679968bc
#
_entry.id   6db0193be9968422d88275a0679968bc
#
_cell.length_a   1.000
_cell.length_b   1.000
_cell.length_c   1.000
_cell.angle_alpha   90.00
_cell.angle_beta   90.00
_cell.angle_gamma   90.00
#
_symmetry.space_group_name_H-M   'P 1'
#
loop_
_entity.id
_entity.type
_entity.pdbx_description
1 polymer ?
#
loop_
_entity_poly.entity_id
_entity_poly.type
_entity_poly.pdbx_seq_one_letter_code
_entity_poly.pdbx_strand_id
1 'polypeptide(L)'
;MGLRAAIVQSSYLPWKGLFDIINDVDIFVFYDTVQYTKRGWTNRNRIKSPLGSRWITVPVNGSTKNSIQDTQISGNDWKDSHYSAIRQSYYKSDYWDDVEEIISSIRKSEFNTISELNQHMIRKICTYLGIETKIICSSQIPQRGRKAERLISIINQIGAESYLSGPAAKSYINNEFRDAGIELCWKSYLGYPEYQQQHGEFDHHVSVIDLISCKGPESSEFIFGWRENSNMESFTIDY
;
A
#
# COMPACT_ATOMS: atom_id res chain seq x y z
N MET A 1 18.86 1.18 -17.81
CA MET A 1 17.87 2.10 -17.21
C MET A 1 18.33 2.39 -15.80
N GLY A 2 18.22 3.66 -15.36
CA GLY A 2 18.56 4.01 -13.98
C GLY A 2 17.55 3.48 -12.97
N LEU A 3 17.85 3.59 -11.68
CA LEU A 3 16.97 3.13 -10.60
C LEU A 3 15.69 3.94 -10.55
N ARG A 4 14.56 3.24 -10.45
CA ARG A 4 13.23 3.85 -10.24
C ARG A 4 12.80 3.71 -8.80
N ALA A 5 12.24 4.77 -8.24
CA ALA A 5 11.71 4.76 -6.88
C ALA A 5 10.23 5.17 -6.81
N ALA A 6 9.53 4.65 -5.81
CA ALA A 6 8.23 5.17 -5.37
C ALA A 6 8.29 5.54 -3.89
N ILE A 7 7.64 6.63 -3.52
CA ILE A 7 7.61 7.16 -2.15
C ILE A 7 6.15 7.32 -1.74
N VAL A 8 5.64 6.42 -0.88
CA VAL A 8 4.22 6.35 -0.55
C VAL A 8 4.03 6.15 0.96
N GLN A 9 3.02 6.81 1.52
CA GLN A 9 2.61 6.59 2.91
C GLN A 9 2.13 5.16 3.13
N SER A 10 2.45 4.58 4.28
CA SER A 10 1.92 3.27 4.63
C SER A 10 0.41 3.34 4.87
N SER A 11 -0.30 2.26 4.59
CA SER A 11 -1.73 2.13 4.82
C SER A 11 -2.08 0.75 5.37
N TYR A 12 -3.18 0.70 6.14
CA TYR A 12 -3.62 -0.53 6.81
C TYR A 12 -4.28 -1.49 5.82
N LEU A 13 -3.73 -2.72 5.71
CA LEU A 13 -4.21 -3.76 4.79
C LEU A 13 -4.62 -3.19 3.42
N PRO A 14 -3.69 -2.58 2.69
CA PRO A 14 -4.00 -1.73 1.53
C PRO A 14 -4.69 -2.50 0.39
N TRP A 15 -5.23 -1.76 -0.54
CA TRP A 15 -5.77 -2.31 -1.78
C TRP A 15 -4.64 -2.77 -2.72
N LYS A 16 -4.99 -3.58 -3.71
CA LYS A 16 -4.03 -4.18 -4.64
C LYS A 16 -3.12 -3.17 -5.37
N GLY A 17 -3.58 -1.95 -5.64
CA GLY A 17 -2.80 -0.92 -6.33
C GLY A 17 -1.55 -0.46 -5.57
N LEU A 18 -1.47 -0.62 -4.23
CA LEU A 18 -0.22 -0.36 -3.52
C LEU A 18 0.84 -1.42 -3.84
N PHE A 19 0.46 -2.67 -3.96
CA PHE A 19 1.40 -3.75 -4.31
C PHE A 19 1.84 -3.65 -5.76
N ASP A 20 0.98 -3.17 -6.62
CA ASP A 20 1.29 -2.90 -8.01
C ASP A 20 2.37 -1.82 -8.18
N ILE A 21 2.25 -0.68 -7.48
CA ILE A 21 3.30 0.36 -7.53
C ILE A 21 4.59 -0.09 -6.85
N ILE A 22 4.52 -0.95 -5.81
CA ILE A 22 5.71 -1.53 -5.18
C ILE A 22 6.44 -2.42 -6.19
N ASN A 23 5.73 -3.27 -6.93
CA ASN A 23 6.32 -4.19 -7.90
C ASN A 23 6.99 -3.46 -9.09
N ASP A 24 6.52 -2.28 -9.46
CA ASP A 24 7.01 -1.52 -10.63
C ASP A 24 8.29 -0.72 -10.38
N VAL A 25 8.87 -0.80 -9.18
CA VAL A 25 10.04 0.01 -8.81
C VAL A 25 11.18 -0.83 -8.22
N ASP A 26 12.41 -0.33 -8.36
CA ASP A 26 13.59 -0.93 -7.74
C ASP A 26 13.65 -0.65 -6.24
N ILE A 27 13.21 0.55 -5.84
CA ILE A 27 13.22 0.98 -4.44
C ILE A 27 11.85 1.58 -4.08
N PHE A 28 11.21 1.00 -3.07
CA PHE A 28 10.00 1.56 -2.45
C PHE A 28 10.33 2.18 -1.11
N VAL A 29 9.87 3.42 -0.87
CA VAL A 29 10.11 4.16 0.36
C VAL A 29 8.80 4.37 1.11
N PHE A 30 8.69 3.84 2.34
CA PHE A 30 7.62 4.23 3.25
C PHE A 30 7.79 5.68 3.68
N TYR A 31 6.83 6.53 3.33
CA TYR A 31 6.86 7.98 3.60
C TYR A 31 6.10 8.35 4.87
N ASP A 32 6.44 7.70 5.98
CA ASP A 32 5.71 7.83 7.25
C ASP A 32 6.23 8.96 8.14
N THR A 33 7.27 9.69 7.71
CA THR A 33 7.74 10.94 8.34
C THR A 33 6.81 12.14 8.09
N VAL A 34 5.75 11.97 7.30
CA VAL A 34 4.75 13.00 7.03
C VAL A 34 3.58 12.93 7.99
N GLN A 35 2.81 14.01 8.00
CA GLN A 35 1.67 14.20 8.89
C GLN A 35 0.60 13.11 8.75
N TYR A 36 0.13 12.58 9.88
CA TYR A 36 -1.03 11.70 9.92
C TYR A 36 -2.31 12.44 9.55
N THR A 37 -3.12 11.81 8.69
CA THR A 37 -4.41 12.35 8.26
C THR A 37 -5.56 11.53 8.84
N LYS A 38 -6.44 12.16 9.62
CA LYS A 38 -7.64 11.51 10.17
C LYS A 38 -8.55 11.04 9.03
N ARG A 39 -9.17 9.87 9.23
CA ARG A 39 -10.11 9.26 8.27
C ARG A 39 -9.50 8.92 6.91
N GLY A 40 -8.16 8.93 6.79
CA GLY A 40 -7.41 8.43 5.64
C GLY A 40 -7.27 6.90 5.66
N TRP A 41 -6.50 6.36 4.73
CA TRP A 41 -6.24 4.93 4.60
C TRP A 41 -5.16 4.42 5.57
N THR A 42 -4.50 5.30 6.30
CA THR A 42 -3.39 4.96 7.19
C THR A 42 -3.79 3.98 8.28
N ASN A 43 -4.96 4.15 8.90
CA ASN A 43 -5.39 3.31 10.02
C ASN A 43 -6.69 2.53 9.76
N ARG A 44 -7.19 2.50 8.53
CA ARG A 44 -8.42 1.77 8.20
C ARG A 44 -8.45 1.34 6.74
N ASN A 45 -9.25 0.32 6.47
CA ASN A 45 -9.57 -0.08 5.11
C ASN A 45 -10.95 -0.75 5.07
N ARG A 46 -11.41 -1.08 3.86
CA ARG A 46 -12.68 -1.78 3.62
C ARG A 46 -12.43 -3.24 3.31
N ILE A 47 -13.29 -4.10 3.83
CA ILE A 47 -13.40 -5.51 3.47
C ILE A 47 -14.82 -5.78 2.97
N LYS A 48 -14.99 -6.79 2.11
CA LYS A 48 -16.31 -7.26 1.68
C LYS A 48 -16.96 -8.08 2.80
N SER A 49 -18.27 -8.03 2.87
CA SER A 49 -19.07 -8.86 3.76
C SER A 49 -20.41 -9.21 3.10
N PRO A 50 -21.19 -10.17 3.63
CA PRO A 50 -22.52 -10.47 3.10
C PRO A 50 -23.49 -9.26 3.07
N LEU A 51 -23.22 -8.24 3.89
CA LEU A 51 -24.02 -7.02 3.97
C LEU A 51 -23.42 -5.84 3.17
N GLY A 52 -22.43 -6.10 2.32
CA GLY A 52 -21.69 -5.09 1.56
C GLY A 52 -20.31 -4.78 2.14
N SER A 53 -19.64 -3.77 1.59
CA SER A 53 -18.31 -3.36 2.06
C SER A 53 -18.41 -2.68 3.43
N ARG A 54 -17.53 -3.06 4.36
CA ARG A 54 -17.45 -2.48 5.69
C ARG A 54 -16.04 -2.00 6.03
N TRP A 55 -15.95 -0.96 6.83
CA TRP A 55 -14.70 -0.46 7.37
C TRP A 55 -14.21 -1.30 8.54
N ILE A 56 -12.90 -1.59 8.54
CA ILE A 56 -12.13 -2.02 9.71
C ILE A 56 -11.14 -0.91 10.05
N THR A 57 -11.10 -0.48 11.31
CA THR A 57 -10.33 0.70 11.72
C THR A 57 -9.51 0.38 12.95
N VAL A 58 -8.18 0.50 12.84
CA VAL A 58 -7.26 0.42 13.97
C VAL A 58 -7.41 1.69 14.82
N PRO A 59 -7.74 1.57 16.10
CA PRO A 59 -7.82 2.75 16.97
C PRO A 59 -6.43 3.34 17.20
N VAL A 60 -6.31 4.64 17.05
CA VAL A 60 -5.04 5.36 17.23
C VAL A 60 -5.20 6.62 18.06
N ASN A 61 -4.21 6.94 18.86
CA ASN A 61 -4.06 8.22 19.55
C ASN A 61 -3.47 9.28 18.62
N GLY A 62 -4.05 9.37 17.40
CA GLY A 62 -3.55 10.22 16.33
C GLY A 62 -4.08 11.64 16.42
N SER A 63 -3.17 12.58 16.31
CA SER A 63 -3.42 14.00 16.10
C SER A 63 -2.88 14.40 14.74
N THR A 64 -3.51 15.37 14.08
CA THR A 64 -2.94 15.98 12.86
C THR A 64 -1.62 16.71 13.11
N LYS A 65 -1.13 16.73 14.35
CA LYS A 65 0.20 17.25 14.70
C LYS A 65 1.28 16.17 14.67
N ASN A 66 0.91 14.88 14.71
CA ASN A 66 1.83 13.76 14.72
C ASN A 66 2.18 13.35 13.28
N SER A 67 3.37 12.81 13.10
CA SER A 67 3.69 12.05 11.87
C SER A 67 3.01 10.68 11.91
N ILE A 68 2.96 9.99 10.76
CA ILE A 68 2.42 8.61 10.71
C ILE A 68 3.26 7.69 11.60
N GLN A 69 4.58 7.81 11.54
CA GLN A 69 5.50 6.97 12.34
C GLN A 69 5.36 7.17 13.85
N ASP A 70 4.91 8.35 14.30
CA ASP A 70 4.75 8.69 15.72
C ASP A 70 3.31 8.47 16.21
N THR A 71 2.40 8.05 15.32
CA THR A 71 1.00 7.82 15.65
C THR A 71 0.82 6.48 16.35
N GLN A 72 0.56 6.53 17.67
CA GLN A 72 0.44 5.34 18.51
C GLN A 72 -0.90 4.62 18.33
N ILE A 73 -0.88 3.30 18.37
CA ILE A 73 -2.06 2.46 18.43
C ILE A 73 -2.65 2.52 19.85
N SER A 74 -3.97 2.54 19.95
CA SER A 74 -4.70 2.61 21.22
C SER A 74 -5.34 1.26 21.55
N GLY A 75 -4.86 0.62 22.61
CA GLY A 75 -5.39 -0.67 23.09
C GLY A 75 -5.12 -1.84 22.14
N ASN A 76 -5.58 -3.03 22.52
CA ASN A 76 -5.36 -4.27 21.78
C ASN A 76 -6.64 -5.01 21.35
N ASP A 77 -7.81 -4.66 21.89
CA ASP A 77 -9.09 -5.34 21.66
C ASP A 77 -9.49 -5.35 20.19
N TRP A 78 -9.01 -4.38 19.41
CA TRP A 78 -9.25 -4.29 17.97
C TRP A 78 -8.66 -5.47 17.18
N LYS A 79 -7.58 -6.09 17.67
CA LYS A 79 -6.93 -7.22 17.00
C LYS A 79 -7.89 -8.40 16.82
N ASP A 80 -8.58 -8.80 17.90
CA ASP A 80 -9.55 -9.88 17.85
C ASP A 80 -10.83 -9.49 17.10
N SER A 81 -11.24 -8.24 17.21
CA SER A 81 -12.38 -7.70 16.45
C SER A 81 -12.11 -7.74 14.94
N HIS A 82 -10.91 -7.33 14.50
CA HIS A 82 -10.53 -7.36 13.08
C HIS A 82 -10.36 -8.80 12.57
N TYR A 83 -9.69 -9.65 13.34
CA TYR A 83 -9.60 -11.08 13.00
C TYR A 83 -10.99 -11.70 12.81
N SER A 84 -11.89 -11.51 13.77
CA SER A 84 -13.26 -12.02 13.71
C SER A 84 -14.02 -11.47 12.50
N ALA A 85 -13.82 -10.17 12.21
CA ALA A 85 -14.45 -9.50 11.07
C ALA A 85 -13.98 -10.07 9.73
N ILE A 86 -12.67 -10.25 9.56
CA ILE A 86 -12.07 -10.79 8.34
C ILE A 86 -12.45 -12.26 8.20
N ARG A 87 -12.37 -13.04 9.29
CA ARG A 87 -12.80 -14.44 9.30
C ARG A 87 -14.26 -14.59 8.90
N GLN A 88 -15.17 -13.82 9.48
CA GLN A 88 -16.59 -13.86 9.14
C GLN A 88 -16.83 -13.57 7.64
N SER A 89 -16.00 -12.71 7.04
CA SER A 89 -16.11 -12.36 5.63
C SER A 89 -15.55 -13.43 4.70
N TYR A 90 -14.46 -14.11 5.09
CA TYR A 90 -13.68 -14.90 4.12
C TYR A 90 -13.42 -16.36 4.51
N TYR A 91 -13.90 -16.87 5.67
CA TYR A 91 -13.61 -18.25 6.13
C TYR A 91 -14.11 -19.35 5.18
N LYS A 92 -15.00 -19.05 4.26
CA LYS A 92 -15.52 -19.96 3.23
C LYS A 92 -14.80 -19.82 1.88
N SER A 93 -13.83 -18.92 1.75
CA SER A 93 -13.07 -18.77 0.52
C SER A 93 -12.05 -19.90 0.36
N ASP A 94 -11.69 -20.21 -0.87
CA ASP A 94 -10.79 -21.31 -1.20
C ASP A 94 -9.40 -21.15 -0.58
N TYR A 95 -8.97 -19.89 -0.33
CA TYR A 95 -7.65 -19.55 0.21
C TYR A 95 -7.75 -18.86 1.57
N TRP A 96 -8.70 -19.32 2.41
CA TRP A 96 -8.82 -18.79 3.77
C TRP A 96 -7.55 -19.01 4.60
N ASP A 97 -6.92 -20.16 4.48
CA ASP A 97 -5.74 -20.52 5.28
C ASP A 97 -4.58 -19.54 5.01
N ASP A 98 -4.41 -19.10 3.76
CA ASP A 98 -3.40 -18.10 3.38
C ASP A 98 -3.71 -16.74 4.02
N VAL A 99 -4.98 -16.33 3.98
CA VAL A 99 -5.45 -15.10 4.65
C VAL A 99 -5.24 -15.21 6.15
N GLU A 100 -5.61 -16.34 6.76
CA GLU A 100 -5.46 -16.55 8.20
C GLU A 100 -3.99 -16.49 8.63
N GLU A 101 -3.07 -17.06 7.86
CA GLU A 101 -1.64 -16.98 8.12
C GLU A 101 -1.16 -15.51 8.11
N ILE A 102 -1.59 -14.72 7.12
CA ILE A 102 -1.24 -13.32 7.00
C ILE A 102 -1.76 -12.52 8.20
N ILE A 103 -3.07 -12.59 8.49
CA ILE A 103 -3.70 -11.75 9.52
C ILE A 103 -3.39 -12.21 10.95
N SER A 104 -3.07 -13.48 11.17
CA SER A 104 -2.68 -13.98 12.48
C SER A 104 -1.42 -13.31 13.01
N SER A 105 -0.55 -12.80 12.13
CA SER A 105 0.63 -12.03 12.52
C SER A 105 0.29 -10.75 13.29
N ILE A 106 -0.88 -10.15 13.03
CA ILE A 106 -1.39 -8.99 13.78
C ILE A 106 -1.62 -9.34 15.25
N ARG A 107 -2.15 -10.53 15.52
CA ARG A 107 -2.44 -10.98 16.89
C ARG A 107 -1.19 -11.46 17.63
N LYS A 108 -0.24 -12.06 16.90
CA LYS A 108 0.98 -12.66 17.45
C LYS A 108 2.09 -11.64 17.72
N SER A 109 1.98 -10.42 17.20
CA SER A 109 3.01 -9.40 17.32
C SER A 109 2.47 -8.17 18.06
N GLU A 110 3.37 -7.46 18.76
CA GLU A 110 3.07 -6.18 19.37
C GLU A 110 3.54 -5.05 18.45
N PHE A 111 2.69 -4.05 18.32
CA PHE A 111 2.97 -2.85 17.51
C PHE A 111 2.64 -1.61 18.36
N ASN A 112 3.59 -0.70 18.48
CA ASN A 112 3.38 0.54 19.22
C ASN A 112 2.73 1.60 18.31
N THR A 113 3.13 1.65 17.06
CA THR A 113 2.65 2.66 16.09
C THR A 113 1.93 2.05 14.91
N ILE A 114 1.07 2.87 14.29
CA ILE A 114 0.36 2.44 13.07
C ILE A 114 1.33 2.20 11.91
N SER A 115 2.45 2.92 11.86
CA SER A 115 3.51 2.72 10.87
C SER A 115 4.15 1.34 11.00
N GLU A 116 4.51 0.90 12.22
CA GLU A 116 5.08 -0.44 12.45
C GLU A 116 4.12 -1.54 11.98
N LEU A 117 2.85 -1.45 12.35
CA LEU A 117 1.82 -2.40 11.92
C LEU A 117 1.69 -2.43 10.39
N ASN A 118 1.54 -1.27 9.76
CA ASN A 118 1.34 -1.17 8.32
C ASN A 118 2.54 -1.73 7.55
N GLN A 119 3.75 -1.33 7.93
CA GLN A 119 4.99 -1.78 7.30
C GLN A 119 5.17 -3.29 7.43
N HIS A 120 4.85 -3.86 8.61
CA HIS A 120 4.87 -5.31 8.83
C HIS A 120 3.90 -6.02 7.89
N MET A 121 2.65 -5.56 7.83
CA MET A 121 1.62 -6.19 6.99
C MET A 121 1.92 -6.07 5.51
N ILE A 122 2.38 -4.89 5.06
CA ILE A 122 2.73 -4.68 3.64
C ILE A 122 3.89 -5.59 3.25
N ARG A 123 4.96 -5.69 4.05
CA ARG A 123 6.11 -6.57 3.77
C ARG A 123 5.68 -8.05 3.74
N LYS A 124 4.84 -8.51 4.68
CA LYS A 124 4.34 -9.87 4.70
C LYS A 124 3.54 -10.20 3.44
N ILE A 125 2.68 -9.27 3.00
CA ILE A 125 1.89 -9.43 1.78
C ILE A 125 2.78 -9.35 0.53
N CYS A 126 3.80 -8.48 0.49
CA CYS A 126 4.79 -8.47 -0.59
C CYS A 126 5.50 -9.82 -0.74
N THR A 127 5.92 -10.41 0.39
CA THR A 127 6.52 -11.77 0.38
C THR A 127 5.54 -12.81 -0.18
N TYR A 128 4.28 -12.77 0.22
CA TYR A 128 3.24 -13.67 -0.28
C TYR A 128 3.02 -13.52 -1.80
N LEU A 129 3.05 -12.29 -2.30
CA LEU A 129 2.86 -11.96 -3.73
C LEU A 129 4.13 -12.16 -4.58
N GLY A 130 5.26 -12.56 -3.99
CA GLY A 130 6.52 -12.72 -4.70
C GLY A 130 7.19 -11.40 -5.12
N ILE A 131 6.88 -10.28 -4.43
CA ILE A 131 7.47 -8.97 -4.73
C ILE A 131 8.84 -8.86 -4.05
N GLU A 132 9.90 -8.68 -4.86
CA GLU A 132 11.30 -8.63 -4.41
C GLU A 132 11.85 -7.20 -4.27
N THR A 133 11.06 -6.19 -4.54
CA THR A 133 11.42 -4.77 -4.47
C THR A 133 12.11 -4.40 -3.15
N LYS A 134 13.21 -3.66 -3.22
CA LYS A 134 13.89 -3.15 -2.03
C LYS A 134 13.02 -2.12 -1.31
N ILE A 135 12.59 -2.44 -0.09
CA ILE A 135 11.71 -1.57 0.71
C ILE A 135 12.48 -0.94 1.86
N ILE A 136 12.51 0.39 1.94
CA ILE A 136 13.19 1.19 2.97
C ILE A 136 12.23 2.20 3.62
N CYS A 137 12.66 2.86 4.70
CA CYS A 137 11.86 3.86 5.42
C CYS A 137 12.44 5.26 5.24
N SER A 138 11.58 6.25 5.01
CA SER A 138 12.01 7.66 4.89
C SER A 138 12.68 8.21 6.14
N SER A 139 12.41 7.64 7.32
CA SER A 139 13.09 7.97 8.58
C SER A 139 14.59 7.64 8.59
N GLN A 140 15.03 6.74 7.73
CA GLN A 140 16.43 6.32 7.59
C GLN A 140 17.21 7.15 6.55
N ILE A 141 16.51 8.09 5.88
CA ILE A 141 17.07 8.86 4.77
C ILE A 141 17.14 10.33 5.18
N PRO A 142 18.33 10.97 5.11
CA PRO A 142 18.42 12.41 5.27
C PRO A 142 17.54 13.11 4.24
N GLN A 143 16.63 13.95 4.70
CA GLN A 143 15.66 14.61 3.83
C GLN A 143 15.54 16.09 4.17
N ARG A 144 15.40 16.94 3.15
CA ARG A 144 15.31 18.39 3.29
C ARG A 144 14.09 18.90 2.53
N GLY A 145 13.67 20.11 2.87
CA GLY A 145 12.58 20.80 2.15
C GLY A 145 11.18 20.30 2.52
N ARG A 146 10.21 20.67 1.69
CA ARG A 146 8.79 20.36 1.85
C ARG A 146 8.19 19.94 0.50
N LYS A 147 7.09 19.20 0.52
CA LYS A 147 6.36 18.79 -0.70
C LYS A 147 7.31 18.13 -1.73
N ALA A 148 7.28 18.60 -2.99
CA ALA A 148 8.12 18.08 -4.08
C ALA A 148 9.61 18.14 -3.76
N GLU A 149 10.10 19.24 -3.18
CA GLU A 149 11.51 19.40 -2.77
C GLU A 149 11.97 18.28 -1.81
N ARG A 150 11.13 17.87 -0.87
CA ARG A 150 11.45 16.76 0.03
C ARG A 150 11.49 15.42 -0.69
N LEU A 151 10.57 15.17 -1.62
CA LEU A 151 10.58 13.95 -2.44
C LEU A 151 11.85 13.90 -3.29
N ILE A 152 12.21 14.99 -3.95
CA ILE A 152 13.45 15.13 -4.73
C ILE A 152 14.67 14.88 -3.84
N SER A 153 14.70 15.44 -2.62
CA SER A 153 15.78 15.19 -1.67
C SER A 153 15.94 13.70 -1.33
N ILE A 154 14.82 12.97 -1.13
CA ILE A 154 14.86 11.53 -0.86
C ILE A 154 15.38 10.79 -2.09
N ILE A 155 14.86 11.09 -3.28
CA ILE A 155 15.21 10.42 -4.54
C ILE A 155 16.72 10.56 -4.81
N ASN A 156 17.27 11.76 -4.65
CA ASN A 156 18.70 12.03 -4.80
C ASN A 156 19.55 11.24 -3.77
N GLN A 157 19.11 11.13 -2.52
CA GLN A 157 19.83 10.38 -1.47
C GLN A 157 19.88 8.88 -1.73
N ILE A 158 18.85 8.30 -2.36
CA ILE A 158 18.83 6.87 -2.70
C ILE A 158 19.42 6.57 -4.08
N GLY A 159 19.84 7.60 -4.83
CA GLY A 159 20.46 7.47 -6.15
C GLY A 159 19.48 7.01 -7.24
N ALA A 160 18.19 7.31 -7.09
CA ALA A 160 17.21 6.99 -8.12
C ALA A 160 17.19 8.09 -9.20
N GLU A 161 16.96 7.69 -10.45
CA GLU A 161 16.92 8.58 -11.62
C GLU A 161 15.47 8.85 -12.06
N SER A 162 14.52 7.98 -11.68
CA SER A 162 13.11 8.15 -11.98
C SER A 162 12.23 7.96 -10.75
N TYR A 163 11.11 8.68 -10.72
CA TYR A 163 10.12 8.66 -9.65
C TYR A 163 8.76 8.25 -10.18
N LEU A 164 8.25 7.10 -9.70
CA LEU A 164 6.90 6.62 -9.99
C LEU A 164 5.93 7.12 -8.91
N SER A 165 4.99 7.95 -9.33
CA SER A 165 3.97 8.54 -8.45
C SER A 165 2.56 8.06 -8.78
N GLY A 166 1.69 8.01 -7.79
CA GLY A 166 0.27 7.80 -8.02
C GLY A 166 -0.40 9.03 -8.68
N PRO A 167 -1.49 8.84 -9.44
CA PRO A 167 -2.11 9.90 -10.23
C PRO A 167 -2.67 11.06 -9.38
N ALA A 168 -2.96 10.83 -8.10
CA ALA A 168 -3.45 11.88 -7.19
C ALA A 168 -2.42 13.02 -6.98
N ALA A 169 -1.13 12.75 -7.18
CA ALA A 169 -0.09 13.75 -7.01
C ALA A 169 0.02 14.74 -8.18
N LYS A 170 -0.60 14.46 -9.33
CA LYS A 170 -0.63 15.37 -10.49
C LYS A 170 -1.13 16.78 -10.16
N SER A 171 -1.95 16.91 -9.13
CA SER A 171 -2.52 18.22 -8.74
C SER A 171 -1.55 19.15 -8.02
N TYR A 172 -0.37 18.65 -7.56
CA TYR A 172 0.58 19.45 -6.76
C TYR A 172 2.06 19.22 -7.12
N ILE A 173 2.36 18.37 -8.07
CA ILE A 173 3.70 18.21 -8.66
C ILE A 173 3.67 18.93 -10.00
N ASN A 174 4.63 19.82 -10.21
CA ASN A 174 4.80 20.57 -11.46
C ASN A 174 6.17 20.23 -12.07
N ASN A 175 6.94 21.24 -12.51
CA ASN A 175 8.20 21.05 -13.21
C ASN A 175 9.41 20.75 -12.29
N GLU A 176 9.23 20.72 -10.98
CA GLU A 176 10.32 20.62 -10.01
C GLU A 176 11.18 19.34 -10.21
N PHE A 177 10.58 18.22 -10.62
CA PHE A 177 11.30 16.97 -10.89
C PHE A 177 12.14 17.06 -12.17
N ARG A 178 11.59 17.66 -13.22
CA ARG A 178 12.31 17.94 -14.47
C ARG A 178 13.50 18.86 -14.23
N ASP A 179 13.31 19.93 -13.47
CA ASP A 179 14.38 20.89 -13.11
C ASP A 179 15.48 20.23 -12.25
N ALA A 180 15.14 19.19 -11.50
CA ALA A 180 16.06 18.37 -10.73
C ALA A 180 16.72 17.23 -11.55
N GLY A 181 16.37 17.06 -12.84
CA GLY A 181 16.89 16.00 -13.70
C GLY A 181 16.34 14.61 -13.36
N ILE A 182 15.17 14.52 -12.72
CA ILE A 182 14.51 13.28 -12.33
C ILE A 182 13.36 13.01 -13.30
N GLU A 183 13.34 11.84 -13.92
CA GLU A 183 12.23 11.39 -14.76
C GLU A 183 10.99 11.14 -13.90
N LEU A 184 9.89 11.84 -14.18
CA LEU A 184 8.62 11.66 -13.48
C LEU A 184 7.72 10.69 -14.23
N CYS A 185 7.27 9.64 -13.56
CA CYS A 185 6.37 8.64 -14.10
C CYS A 185 5.06 8.62 -13.32
N TRP A 186 3.94 8.41 -14.01
CA TRP A 186 2.60 8.34 -13.41
C TRP A 186 2.05 6.93 -13.51
N LYS A 187 1.81 6.32 -12.35
CA LYS A 187 1.21 4.98 -12.24
C LYS A 187 -0.18 4.95 -12.87
N SER A 188 -0.42 3.96 -13.71
CA SER A 188 -1.74 3.64 -14.23
C SER A 188 -2.37 2.52 -13.40
N TYR A 189 -3.59 2.74 -12.91
CA TYR A 189 -4.39 1.75 -12.20
C TYR A 189 -5.58 1.26 -13.03
N LEU A 190 -5.54 1.47 -14.34
CA LEU A 190 -6.59 1.07 -15.27
C LEU A 190 -6.41 -0.39 -15.72
N GLY A 191 -7.51 -1.03 -16.06
CA GLY A 191 -7.51 -2.34 -16.71
C GLY A 191 -7.29 -3.54 -15.81
N TYR A 192 -7.26 -3.40 -14.49
CA TYR A 192 -7.17 -4.56 -13.60
C TYR A 192 -8.24 -5.60 -13.91
N PRO A 193 -7.88 -6.88 -14.05
CA PRO A 193 -8.85 -7.94 -14.21
C PRO A 193 -9.81 -7.99 -13.00
N GLU A 194 -11.07 -8.26 -13.31
CA GLU A 194 -12.05 -8.62 -12.30
C GLU A 194 -11.89 -10.10 -11.92
N TYR A 195 -12.31 -10.43 -10.71
CA TYR A 195 -12.35 -11.79 -10.20
C TYR A 195 -13.65 -11.99 -9.43
N GLN A 196 -14.08 -13.21 -9.27
CA GLN A 196 -15.28 -13.51 -8.48
C GLN A 196 -14.99 -13.24 -7.00
N GLN A 197 -15.57 -12.16 -6.47
CA GLN A 197 -15.57 -11.85 -5.03
C GLN A 197 -16.65 -12.67 -4.31
N GLN A 198 -16.41 -13.00 -3.04
CA GLN A 198 -17.36 -13.83 -2.27
C GLN A 198 -18.73 -13.17 -2.04
N HIS A 199 -18.78 -11.82 -2.04
CA HIS A 199 -19.98 -11.09 -1.65
C HIS A 199 -20.27 -9.92 -2.58
N GLY A 200 -21.54 -9.80 -3.01
CA GLY A 200 -22.09 -8.66 -3.71
C GLY A 200 -21.42 -8.35 -5.06
N GLU A 201 -21.66 -7.17 -5.57
CA GLU A 201 -21.07 -6.67 -6.81
C GLU A 201 -19.56 -6.45 -6.65
N PHE A 202 -18.81 -6.54 -7.77
CA PHE A 202 -17.37 -6.37 -7.75
C PHE A 202 -16.94 -4.97 -7.33
N ASP A 203 -15.92 -4.89 -6.46
CA ASP A 203 -15.32 -3.62 -5.99
C ASP A 203 -13.79 -3.74 -5.94
N HIS A 204 -13.09 -3.01 -6.83
CA HIS A 204 -11.62 -2.95 -6.83
C HIS A 204 -11.02 -2.31 -5.57
N HIS A 205 -11.79 -1.46 -4.87
CA HIS A 205 -11.28 -0.57 -3.81
C HIS A 205 -11.38 -1.17 -2.41
N VAL A 206 -11.38 -2.49 -2.30
CA VAL A 206 -11.27 -3.20 -1.02
C VAL A 206 -9.83 -3.61 -0.73
N SER A 207 -9.56 -4.01 0.51
CA SER A 207 -8.27 -4.57 0.91
C SER A 207 -7.85 -5.72 -0.02
N VAL A 208 -6.56 -5.84 -0.28
CA VAL A 208 -5.96 -6.96 -1.04
C VAL A 208 -6.28 -8.33 -0.42
N ILE A 209 -6.65 -8.36 0.85
CA ILE A 209 -7.10 -9.58 1.55
C ILE A 209 -8.29 -10.23 0.84
N ASP A 210 -9.20 -9.43 0.24
CA ASP A 210 -10.30 -9.93 -0.57
C ASP A 210 -9.78 -10.71 -1.80
N LEU A 211 -8.82 -10.14 -2.53
CA LEU A 211 -8.20 -10.79 -3.67
C LEU A 211 -7.47 -12.09 -3.27
N ILE A 212 -6.64 -12.02 -2.22
CA ILE A 212 -5.90 -13.19 -1.72
C ILE A 212 -6.88 -14.29 -1.30
N SER A 213 -7.97 -13.97 -0.63
CA SER A 213 -8.97 -14.96 -0.23
C SER A 213 -9.62 -15.70 -1.40
N CYS A 214 -9.75 -15.03 -2.55
CA CYS A 214 -10.41 -15.56 -3.74
C CYS A 214 -9.45 -16.22 -4.75
N LYS A 215 -8.17 -15.80 -4.78
CA LYS A 215 -7.21 -16.18 -5.81
C LYS A 215 -5.91 -16.80 -5.26
N GLY A 216 -5.67 -16.68 -3.97
CA GLY A 216 -4.50 -17.26 -3.34
C GLY A 216 -3.19 -16.87 -4.04
N PRO A 217 -2.32 -17.85 -4.36
CA PRO A 217 -1.05 -17.61 -5.04
C PRO A 217 -1.18 -16.94 -6.43
N GLU A 218 -2.34 -17.08 -7.09
CA GLU A 218 -2.59 -16.41 -8.38
C GLU A 218 -2.93 -14.92 -8.23
N SER A 219 -2.97 -14.39 -7.03
CA SER A 219 -3.31 -12.96 -6.78
C SER A 219 -2.40 -12.00 -7.52
N SER A 220 -1.12 -12.32 -7.71
CA SER A 220 -0.16 -11.54 -8.47
C SER A 220 -0.60 -11.29 -9.92
N GLU A 221 -1.24 -12.28 -10.57
CA GLU A 221 -1.77 -12.17 -11.92
C GLU A 221 -2.87 -11.11 -12.02
N PHE A 222 -3.65 -10.89 -10.98
CA PHE A 222 -4.71 -9.88 -10.91
C PHE A 222 -4.22 -8.49 -10.45
N ILE A 223 -2.94 -8.36 -10.17
CA ILE A 223 -2.30 -7.12 -9.75
C ILE A 223 -1.37 -6.60 -10.86
N PHE A 224 -0.39 -7.40 -11.28
CA PHE A 224 0.64 -6.99 -12.23
C PHE A 224 0.92 -8.01 -13.35
N GLY A 225 0.82 -9.32 -13.12
CA GLY A 225 1.14 -10.36 -14.12
C GLY A 225 0.29 -10.30 -15.38
N TRP A 226 -0.98 -9.91 -15.27
CA TRP A 226 -1.90 -9.78 -16.42
C TRP A 226 -1.39 -8.84 -17.52
N ARG A 227 -0.51 -7.88 -17.18
CA ARG A 227 0.03 -6.92 -18.15
C ARG A 227 0.99 -7.55 -19.15
N GLU A 228 1.66 -8.63 -18.80
CA GLU A 228 2.56 -9.37 -19.70
C GLU A 228 1.83 -9.86 -20.94
N ASN A 229 0.53 -10.15 -20.81
CA ASN A 229 -0.34 -10.62 -21.88
C ASN A 229 -1.25 -9.51 -22.44
N SER A 230 -0.97 -8.25 -22.12
CA SER A 230 -1.74 -7.08 -22.57
C SER A 230 -0.82 -6.03 -23.17
N ASN A 231 -1.40 -5.13 -23.98
CA ASN A 231 -0.68 -3.96 -24.51
C ASN A 231 -0.80 -2.75 -23.56
N MET A 232 -1.14 -2.97 -22.28
CA MET A 232 -1.35 -1.89 -21.33
C MET A 232 -0.07 -1.61 -20.55
N GLU A 233 0.38 -0.36 -20.59
CA GLU A 233 1.51 0.11 -19.80
C GLU A 233 1.11 0.32 -18.33
N SER A 234 2.01 -0.03 -17.41
CA SER A 234 1.79 0.14 -15.98
C SER A 234 1.91 1.59 -15.52
N PHE A 235 2.58 2.44 -16.29
CA PHE A 235 2.76 3.87 -16.05
C PHE A 235 3.00 4.65 -17.34
N THR A 236 2.89 5.99 -17.26
CA THR A 236 3.24 6.92 -18.34
C THR A 236 4.34 7.87 -17.88
N ILE A 237 5.26 8.23 -18.78
CA ILE A 237 6.30 9.23 -18.53
C ILE A 237 5.71 10.63 -18.73
N ASP A 238 6.06 11.56 -17.85
CA ASP A 238 5.69 12.97 -17.93
C ASP A 238 6.82 13.75 -18.65
N TYR A 239 6.54 14.25 -19.86
CA TYR A 239 7.51 14.95 -20.72
C TYR A 239 7.41 16.47 -20.59
#